data_8c343de54aece248789c0947b91ae4ce
#
_entry.id   8c343de54aece248789c0947b91ae4ce
#
_cell.length_a   1.000
_cell.length_b   1.000
_cell.length_c   1.000
_cell.angle_alpha   90.00
_cell.angle_beta   90.00
_cell.angle_gamma   90.00
#
_symmetry.space_group_name_H-M   'P 1'
#
loop_
_entity.id
_entity.type
_entity.pdbx_description
1 polymer ?
#
loop_
_entity_poly.entity_id
_entity_poly.type
_entity_poly.pdbx_seq_one_letter_code
_entity_poly.pdbx_strand_id
1 'polypeptide(L)'
;MSTRRVWKQSEIKTNPLFSKMRSTIETAFYGNNVTPVTSVAQAYQLAAEEPGVIVLDMPVYKPCEQGLPADAKVLVTNDGKTTGRYAKARRIIGDEGIDEVELANIARDAVYDSRNKEWIAAQTIVGLDKKFTARAHLMIPKDHASILYSWIMNFKFFDAAVKEFYDDSLEIPEGDIYIYSDPDYIVPGHPGGLAIFDPAHNCAMILGMRYFGEHKKGTLTLAWSLANRLGYVACHGGMKRYNLDNGKSYTIGVFGLSGSGKSTLTHEKHDGRYDISILHDDAYIINTEDLSSIALEPTYFDKMQDYPVEHPANEFLLTLQNVGVTMDEDGRKVVLAEDVRNSNGRAIKSQFWTDNRVNYVDEPVNAIVWLMKDKTLPPILKIDDPVLASTMGATLATRRSTAEKLDAHVDPNALVIEPYANPFRTYPLALDYESYKKLFSECGVECYIMNTGFFLDNKVPKEVTLDLLERLVEGTLEFKPFYKYPNLEYVEVPGFEPPFQVREYHHQLHKAFEFRYDYVEKLIGHKNELPEEVLEVLKTLM
;
A
#
# COMPACT_ATOMS: atom_id res chain seq x y z
N MET A 1 17.04 -9.00 -7.82
CA MET A 1 17.55 -7.96 -8.77
C MET A 1 17.59 -6.63 -8.07
N SER A 2 18.60 -5.82 -8.36
CA SER A 2 18.78 -4.47 -7.80
C SER A 2 18.81 -3.43 -8.92
N THR A 3 18.41 -2.21 -8.61
CA THR A 3 18.44 -1.10 -9.57
C THR A 3 19.86 -0.77 -9.98
N ARG A 4 20.02 -0.28 -11.23
CA ARG A 4 21.34 0.07 -11.75
C ARG A 4 21.89 1.30 -11.04
N ARG A 5 23.13 1.21 -10.54
CA ARG A 5 23.78 2.25 -9.74
C ARG A 5 24.58 3.23 -10.55
N VAL A 6 25.17 2.76 -11.66
CA VAL A 6 26.19 3.48 -12.43
C VAL A 6 25.87 3.38 -13.92
N TRP A 7 26.00 4.51 -14.61
CA TRP A 7 25.83 4.60 -16.05
C TRP A 7 27.20 4.73 -16.73
N LYS A 8 27.42 4.02 -17.82
CA LYS A 8 28.60 4.28 -18.66
C LYS A 8 28.48 5.67 -19.28
N GLN A 9 29.60 6.37 -19.41
CA GLN A 9 29.60 7.73 -19.97
C GLN A 9 28.95 7.79 -21.37
N SER A 10 29.09 6.73 -22.18
CA SER A 10 28.47 6.62 -23.50
C SER A 10 26.94 6.50 -23.45
N GLU A 11 26.39 6.09 -22.32
CA GLU A 11 24.95 5.87 -22.12
C GLU A 11 24.23 7.10 -21.57
N ILE A 12 24.92 7.97 -20.83
CA ILE A 12 24.32 9.10 -20.09
C ILE A 12 23.50 10.00 -21.01
N LYS A 13 24.04 10.39 -22.18
CA LYS A 13 23.36 11.33 -23.09
C LYS A 13 22.15 10.73 -23.82
N THR A 14 22.10 9.43 -23.96
CA THR A 14 21.08 8.72 -24.73
C THR A 14 20.18 7.86 -23.87
N ASN A 15 20.39 7.87 -22.55
CA ASN A 15 19.64 7.05 -21.63
C ASN A 15 18.20 7.58 -21.48
N PRO A 16 17.19 6.82 -21.88
CA PRO A 16 15.79 7.24 -21.80
C PRO A 16 15.30 7.47 -20.37
N LEU A 17 16.04 6.97 -19.35
CA LEU A 17 15.68 7.22 -17.95
C LEU A 17 15.82 8.70 -17.54
N PHE A 18 16.63 9.50 -18.23
CA PHE A 18 16.83 10.91 -17.90
C PHE A 18 15.79 11.82 -18.59
N SER A 19 14.62 11.96 -17.99
CA SER A 19 13.64 13.00 -18.33
C SER A 19 14.03 14.37 -17.76
N LYS A 20 13.31 15.43 -18.14
CA LYS A 20 13.45 16.75 -17.52
C LYS A 20 13.16 16.70 -16.02
N MET A 21 12.10 15.98 -15.62
CA MET A 21 11.73 15.79 -14.21
C MET A 21 12.83 15.05 -13.46
N ARG A 22 13.24 13.88 -13.95
CA ARG A 22 14.31 13.08 -13.35
C ARG A 22 15.59 13.87 -13.19
N SER A 23 16.04 14.57 -14.25
CA SER A 23 17.28 15.34 -14.22
C SER A 23 17.22 16.47 -13.20
N THR A 24 16.08 17.16 -13.07
CA THR A 24 15.88 18.23 -12.09
C THR A 24 15.94 17.67 -10.66
N ILE A 25 15.22 16.61 -10.38
CA ILE A 25 15.14 15.99 -9.05
C ILE A 25 16.51 15.43 -8.67
N GLU A 26 17.10 14.58 -9.50
CA GLU A 26 18.36 13.90 -9.17
C GLU A 26 19.51 14.89 -8.98
N THR A 27 19.59 15.93 -9.81
CA THR A 27 20.63 16.97 -9.69
C THR A 27 20.58 17.67 -8.32
N ALA A 28 19.41 17.89 -7.75
CA ALA A 28 19.26 18.55 -6.45
C ALA A 28 19.96 17.79 -5.32
N PHE A 29 20.06 16.46 -5.39
CA PHE A 29 20.74 15.63 -4.40
C PHE A 29 22.26 15.86 -4.32
N TYR A 30 22.85 16.43 -5.36
CA TYR A 30 24.30 16.67 -5.45
C TYR A 30 24.71 18.09 -5.03
N GLY A 31 23.76 18.88 -4.51
CA GLY A 31 24.04 20.21 -3.98
C GLY A 31 24.96 20.16 -2.75
N ASN A 32 25.81 21.17 -2.60
CA ASN A 32 26.77 21.25 -1.49
C ASN A 32 26.11 21.55 -0.12
N ASN A 33 24.84 21.87 -0.12
CA ASN A 33 24.00 22.08 1.07
C ASN A 33 23.14 20.87 1.41
N VAL A 34 23.39 19.71 0.80
CA VAL A 34 22.71 18.44 1.10
C VAL A 34 23.64 17.60 1.99
N THR A 35 23.21 17.38 3.23
CA THR A 35 23.96 16.55 4.19
C THR A 35 23.45 15.11 4.13
N PRO A 36 24.29 14.13 3.79
CA PRO A 36 23.92 12.73 3.85
C PRO A 36 23.67 12.28 5.30
N VAL A 37 22.55 11.61 5.55
CA VAL A 37 22.30 10.89 6.79
C VAL A 37 22.93 9.50 6.66
N THR A 38 23.86 9.19 7.56
CA THR A 38 24.75 8.03 7.46
C THR A 38 24.39 6.89 8.43
N SER A 39 23.42 7.11 9.34
CA SER A 39 22.93 6.08 10.25
C SER A 39 21.50 6.37 10.70
N VAL A 40 20.81 5.30 11.13
CA VAL A 40 19.49 5.40 11.75
C VAL A 40 19.54 6.23 13.03
N ALA A 41 20.60 6.08 13.84
CA ALA A 41 20.79 6.86 15.06
C ALA A 41 20.90 8.37 14.78
N GLN A 42 21.61 8.77 13.71
CA GLN A 42 21.70 10.16 13.29
C GLN A 42 20.33 10.70 12.86
N ALA A 43 19.57 9.92 12.08
CA ALA A 43 18.21 10.30 11.67
C ALA A 43 17.29 10.51 12.88
N TYR A 44 17.38 9.61 13.87
CA TYR A 44 16.62 9.71 15.12
C TYR A 44 16.95 11.00 15.89
N GLN A 45 18.23 11.31 16.06
CA GLN A 45 18.65 12.52 16.77
C GLN A 45 18.14 13.78 16.09
N LEU A 46 18.29 13.89 14.77
CA LEU A 46 17.76 15.02 14.00
C LEU A 46 16.24 15.17 14.16
N ALA A 47 15.52 14.05 14.14
CA ALA A 47 14.08 14.04 14.29
C ALA A 47 13.64 14.40 15.72
N ALA A 48 14.34 13.91 16.74
CA ALA A 48 14.03 14.21 18.15
C ALA A 48 14.30 15.68 18.51
N GLU A 49 15.21 16.34 17.82
CA GLU A 49 15.55 17.75 17.98
C GLU A 49 14.70 18.70 17.10
N GLU A 50 13.91 18.16 16.17
CA GLU A 50 13.07 18.95 15.28
C GLU A 50 11.99 19.72 16.07
N PRO A 51 11.81 21.04 15.82
CA PRO A 51 10.79 21.84 16.47
C PRO A 51 9.38 21.28 16.26
N GLY A 52 8.63 21.06 17.35
CA GLY A 52 7.26 20.53 17.32
C GLY A 52 7.16 19.01 17.44
N VAL A 53 8.28 18.29 17.36
CA VAL A 53 8.32 16.84 17.66
C VAL A 53 8.24 16.63 19.17
N ILE A 54 7.42 15.68 19.59
CA ILE A 54 7.28 15.28 20.99
C ILE A 54 8.01 13.95 21.18
N VAL A 55 8.99 13.93 22.06
CA VAL A 55 9.64 12.70 22.53
C VAL A 55 8.82 12.17 23.68
N LEU A 56 8.15 11.01 23.49
CA LEU A 56 7.37 10.34 24.53
C LEU A 56 8.28 9.73 25.60
N ASP A 57 7.71 9.37 26.76
CA ASP A 57 8.45 8.60 27.79
C ASP A 57 8.36 7.09 27.55
N MET A 58 7.83 6.69 26.40
CA MET A 58 7.72 5.30 25.93
C MET A 58 9.02 4.89 25.22
N PRO A 59 9.75 3.87 25.69
CA PRO A 59 10.94 3.38 25.02
C PRO A 59 10.59 2.63 23.73
N VAL A 60 11.48 2.70 22.74
CA VAL A 60 11.40 1.85 21.56
C VAL A 60 11.81 0.41 21.91
N TYR A 61 11.04 -0.58 21.43
CA TYR A 61 11.37 -1.99 21.62
C TYR A 61 12.64 -2.38 20.87
N LYS A 62 13.60 -3.02 21.54
CA LYS A 62 14.88 -3.46 20.96
C LYS A 62 15.57 -2.40 20.07
N PRO A 63 15.82 -1.21 20.59
CA PRO A 63 16.29 -0.08 19.76
C PRO A 63 17.61 -0.39 19.06
N CYS A 64 18.59 -1.02 19.73
CA CYS A 64 19.89 -1.34 19.15
C CYS A 64 19.81 -2.29 17.94
N GLU A 65 18.86 -3.25 17.96
CA GLU A 65 18.63 -4.14 16.81
C GLU A 65 18.05 -3.39 15.58
N GLN A 66 17.54 -2.17 15.79
CA GLN A 66 17.01 -1.28 14.77
C GLN A 66 17.97 -0.15 14.39
N GLY A 67 19.20 -0.18 14.90
CA GLY A 67 20.21 0.85 14.66
C GLY A 67 19.98 2.15 15.43
N LEU A 68 19.08 2.15 16.44
CA LEU A 68 18.75 3.29 17.28
C LEU A 68 19.64 3.36 18.53
N PRO A 69 19.76 4.54 19.18
CA PRO A 69 20.34 4.66 20.52
C PRO A 69 19.62 3.76 21.53
N ALA A 70 20.35 3.23 22.52
CA ALA A 70 19.81 2.31 23.52
C ALA A 70 18.66 2.90 24.35
N ASP A 71 18.61 4.22 24.48
CA ASP A 71 17.60 5.00 25.20
C ASP A 71 16.57 5.66 24.28
N ALA A 72 16.52 5.24 23.00
CA ALA A 72 15.58 5.79 22.03
C ALA A 72 14.12 5.64 22.49
N LYS A 73 13.36 6.69 22.30
CA LYS A 73 11.94 6.80 22.64
C LYS A 73 11.09 7.01 21.40
N VAL A 74 9.80 6.67 21.52
CA VAL A 74 8.82 6.89 20.45
C VAL A 74 8.64 8.39 20.21
N LEU A 75 8.65 8.80 18.94
CA LEU A 75 8.46 10.19 18.54
C LEU A 75 7.02 10.43 18.05
N VAL A 76 6.48 11.60 18.38
CA VAL A 76 5.17 12.06 17.87
C VAL A 76 5.36 13.29 17.02
N THR A 77 4.76 13.27 15.83
CA THR A 77 4.67 14.41 14.91
C THR A 77 3.21 14.73 14.58
N ASN A 78 2.89 16.02 14.48
CA ASN A 78 1.55 16.46 14.09
C ASN A 78 1.64 17.25 12.77
N ASP A 79 1.27 16.61 11.67
CA ASP A 79 1.58 17.03 10.30
C ASP A 79 0.79 18.20 9.75
N GLY A 80 0.00 18.86 10.54
CA GLY A 80 -0.70 20.07 10.10
C GLY A 80 -2.01 19.82 9.34
N LYS A 81 -2.23 20.48 8.19
CA LYS A 81 -3.54 20.58 7.55
C LYS A 81 -4.02 19.34 6.81
N THR A 82 -3.10 18.55 6.24
CA THR A 82 -3.43 17.38 5.43
C THR A 82 -2.85 16.15 6.10
N THR A 83 -3.69 15.34 6.69
CA THR A 83 -3.31 14.21 7.54
C THR A 83 -3.79 12.86 6.99
N GLY A 84 -4.08 12.80 5.70
CA GLY A 84 -4.49 11.60 4.99
C GLY A 84 -4.16 11.71 3.51
N ARG A 85 -4.34 10.62 2.77
CA ARG A 85 -4.18 10.63 1.32
C ARG A 85 -5.09 11.68 0.69
N TYR A 86 -4.51 12.56 -0.12
CA TYR A 86 -5.24 13.56 -0.88
C TYR A 86 -5.08 13.29 -2.39
N ALA A 87 -6.02 12.56 -2.97
CA ALA A 87 -5.95 12.12 -4.38
C ALA A 87 -5.78 13.29 -5.35
N LYS A 88 -6.41 14.44 -5.08
CA LYS A 88 -6.31 15.65 -5.92
C LYS A 88 -4.93 16.31 -5.91
N ALA A 89 -4.06 16.00 -4.95
CA ALA A 89 -2.69 16.49 -4.95
C ALA A 89 -1.79 15.72 -5.92
N ARG A 90 -2.18 14.50 -6.31
CA ARG A 90 -1.34 13.66 -7.17
C ARG A 90 -1.48 14.03 -8.64
N ARG A 91 -0.32 14.10 -9.32
CA ARG A 91 -0.18 14.26 -10.75
C ARG A 91 0.79 13.19 -11.25
N ILE A 92 0.31 12.37 -12.17
CA ILE A 92 1.10 11.30 -12.77
C ILE A 92 1.49 11.73 -14.17
N ILE A 93 2.77 11.86 -14.46
CA ILE A 93 3.26 12.14 -15.81
C ILE A 93 2.88 10.97 -16.70
N GLY A 94 2.32 11.29 -17.87
CA GLY A 94 1.74 10.32 -18.79
C GLY A 94 0.24 10.03 -18.59
N ASP A 95 -0.41 10.63 -17.59
CA ASP A 95 -1.87 10.60 -17.48
C ASP A 95 -2.53 11.63 -18.41
N GLU A 96 -3.77 11.34 -18.81
CA GLU A 96 -4.55 12.23 -19.66
C GLU A 96 -4.79 13.58 -18.99
N GLY A 97 -4.63 14.65 -19.77
CA GLY A 97 -4.84 16.02 -19.28
C GLY A 97 -3.72 16.57 -18.39
N ILE A 98 -2.61 15.84 -18.22
CA ILE A 98 -1.44 16.30 -17.48
C ILE A 98 -0.47 17.03 -18.41
N ASP A 99 -0.15 18.28 -18.10
CA ASP A 99 0.88 19.06 -18.79
C ASP A 99 2.25 18.80 -18.13
N GLU A 100 3.03 17.93 -18.78
CA GLU A 100 4.38 17.57 -18.31
C GLU A 100 5.34 18.77 -18.32
N VAL A 101 5.15 19.74 -19.22
CA VAL A 101 6.02 20.92 -19.31
C VAL A 101 5.74 21.85 -18.13
N GLU A 102 4.47 22.04 -17.78
CA GLU A 102 4.06 22.80 -16.59
C GLU A 102 4.64 22.17 -15.33
N LEU A 103 4.47 20.86 -15.14
CA LEU A 103 4.98 20.14 -13.97
C LEU A 103 6.51 20.20 -13.88
N ALA A 104 7.22 20.06 -15.01
CA ALA A 104 8.68 20.17 -15.03
C ALA A 104 9.15 21.60 -14.69
N ASN A 105 8.39 22.63 -15.06
CA ASN A 105 8.67 24.02 -14.67
C ASN A 105 8.46 24.23 -13.19
N ILE A 106 7.33 23.75 -12.61
CA ILE A 106 7.08 23.79 -11.15
C ILE A 106 8.21 23.11 -10.39
N ALA A 107 8.65 21.93 -10.86
CA ALA A 107 9.75 21.20 -10.22
C ALA A 107 11.05 22.00 -10.22
N ARG A 108 11.41 22.60 -11.36
CA ARG A 108 12.61 23.43 -11.47
C ARG A 108 12.55 24.66 -10.59
N ASP A 109 11.39 25.33 -10.56
CA ASP A 109 11.20 26.55 -9.74
C ASP A 109 11.28 26.19 -8.25
N ALA A 110 10.67 25.08 -7.81
CA ALA A 110 10.76 24.60 -6.43
C ALA A 110 12.22 24.32 -6.01
N VAL A 111 12.99 23.62 -6.85
CA VAL A 111 14.41 23.35 -6.57
C VAL A 111 15.20 24.65 -6.51
N TYR A 112 14.97 25.58 -7.45
CA TYR A 112 15.69 26.85 -7.49
C TYR A 112 15.38 27.75 -6.29
N ASP A 113 14.10 27.90 -5.96
CA ASP A 113 13.66 28.77 -4.84
C ASP A 113 14.15 28.24 -3.48
N SER A 114 14.20 26.91 -3.34
CA SER A 114 14.64 26.24 -2.10
C SER A 114 16.15 26.00 -2.02
N ARG A 115 16.95 26.50 -2.96
CA ARG A 115 18.41 26.25 -3.04
C ARG A 115 19.21 26.72 -1.83
N ASN A 116 18.68 27.65 -1.05
CA ASN A 116 19.37 28.19 0.14
C ASN A 116 18.99 27.47 1.45
N LYS A 117 18.08 26.48 1.41
CA LYS A 117 17.74 25.67 2.58
C LYS A 117 18.88 24.69 2.91
N GLU A 118 18.95 24.29 4.17
CA GLU A 118 19.75 23.11 4.55
C GLU A 118 18.94 21.85 4.27
N TRP A 119 19.54 20.92 3.57
CA TRP A 119 18.92 19.66 3.17
C TRP A 119 19.58 18.47 3.84
N ILE A 120 18.78 17.45 4.11
CA ILE A 120 19.25 16.12 4.51
C ILE A 120 18.75 15.09 3.49
N ALA A 121 19.55 14.08 3.25
CA ALA A 121 19.21 13.00 2.34
C ALA A 121 19.58 11.62 2.92
N ALA A 122 18.76 10.62 2.65
CA ALA A 122 19.02 9.25 3.05
C ALA A 122 18.71 8.27 1.93
N GLN A 123 19.22 7.06 2.08
CA GLN A 123 19.02 5.93 1.17
C GLN A 123 18.41 4.75 1.92
N THR A 124 17.48 4.07 1.26
CA THR A 124 16.87 2.82 1.72
C THR A 124 16.77 1.84 0.57
N ILE A 125 16.43 0.59 0.87
CA ILE A 125 15.93 -0.35 -0.13
C ILE A 125 14.43 -0.57 0.01
N VAL A 126 13.79 -0.83 -1.12
CA VAL A 126 12.39 -1.25 -1.27
C VAL A 126 12.38 -2.57 -2.00
N GLY A 127 11.70 -3.56 -1.44
CA GLY A 127 11.85 -4.95 -1.85
C GLY A 127 12.93 -5.65 -1.01
N LEU A 128 12.54 -6.73 -0.35
CA LEU A 128 13.30 -7.35 0.73
C LEU A 128 13.88 -8.73 0.36
N ASP A 129 13.99 -8.99 -0.95
CA ASP A 129 14.60 -10.20 -1.48
C ASP A 129 15.52 -9.90 -2.68
N LYS A 130 16.56 -10.74 -2.87
CA LYS A 130 17.52 -10.60 -3.98
C LYS A 130 16.90 -10.70 -5.38
N LYS A 131 15.68 -11.25 -5.50
CA LYS A 131 14.93 -11.28 -6.76
C LYS A 131 14.38 -9.92 -7.14
N PHE A 132 14.09 -9.05 -6.17
CA PHE A 132 13.68 -7.67 -6.41
C PHE A 132 14.10 -6.77 -5.25
N THR A 133 14.99 -5.81 -5.52
CA THR A 133 15.45 -4.81 -4.57
C THR A 133 15.72 -3.50 -5.31
N ALA A 134 14.95 -2.47 -5.06
CA ALA A 134 15.16 -1.13 -5.58
C ALA A 134 15.80 -0.24 -4.51
N ARG A 135 16.85 0.53 -4.87
CA ARG A 135 17.39 1.55 -3.99
C ARG A 135 16.59 2.84 -4.16
N ALA A 136 16.16 3.39 -3.05
CA ALA A 136 15.39 4.64 -3.00
C ALA A 136 16.15 5.72 -2.24
N HIS A 137 16.04 6.96 -2.71
CA HIS A 137 16.62 8.15 -2.14
C HIS A 137 15.53 9.14 -1.78
N LEU A 138 15.56 9.68 -0.58
CA LEU A 138 14.71 10.81 -0.17
C LEU A 138 15.60 11.97 0.28
N MET A 139 15.35 13.17 -0.26
CA MET A 139 15.87 14.41 0.28
C MET A 139 14.74 15.32 0.76
N ILE A 140 14.99 16.00 1.88
CA ILE A 140 14.00 16.86 2.55
C ILE A 140 14.74 17.98 3.29
N PRO A 141 14.14 19.16 3.51
CA PRO A 141 14.76 20.18 4.38
C PRO A 141 15.01 19.62 5.78
N LYS A 142 16.11 20.03 6.39
CA LYS A 142 16.53 19.56 7.72
C LYS A 142 15.47 19.76 8.81
N ASP A 143 14.65 20.81 8.68
CA ASP A 143 13.57 21.13 9.60
C ASP A 143 12.37 20.13 9.52
N HIS A 144 12.48 19.11 8.68
CA HIS A 144 11.52 18.02 8.52
C HIS A 144 12.17 16.62 8.67
N ALA A 145 13.18 16.54 9.54
CA ALA A 145 13.95 15.31 9.79
C ALA A 145 13.08 14.16 10.30
N SER A 146 11.97 14.45 11.00
CA SER A 146 11.02 13.44 11.49
C SER A 146 10.33 12.66 10.36
N ILE A 147 10.09 13.29 9.21
CA ILE A 147 9.57 12.62 8.01
C ILE A 147 10.64 11.69 7.44
N LEU A 148 11.89 12.15 7.33
CA LEU A 148 13.01 11.33 6.86
C LEU A 148 13.26 10.13 7.79
N TYR A 149 13.26 10.36 9.10
CA TYR A 149 13.39 9.30 10.10
C TYR A 149 12.26 8.27 9.98
N SER A 150 11.01 8.71 9.89
CA SER A 150 9.86 7.82 9.67
C SER A 150 10.00 7.02 8.38
N TRP A 151 10.53 7.63 7.31
CA TRP A 151 10.76 6.97 6.03
C TRP A 151 11.88 5.91 6.12
N ILE A 152 12.98 6.22 6.80
CA ILE A 152 14.07 5.27 7.07
C ILE A 152 13.57 4.08 7.88
N MET A 153 12.75 4.34 8.91
CA MET A 153 12.19 3.27 9.75
C MET A 153 11.13 2.43 9.03
N ASN A 154 10.42 3.02 8.08
CA ASN A 154 9.41 2.30 7.29
C ASN A 154 10.03 1.38 6.24
N PHE A 155 11.16 1.76 5.67
CA PHE A 155 11.93 0.97 4.71
C PHE A 155 13.18 0.40 5.38
N LYS A 156 14.12 -0.10 4.64
CA LYS A 156 15.35 -0.63 5.20
C LYS A 156 16.52 0.29 4.86
N PHE A 157 17.13 0.90 5.87
CA PHE A 157 18.24 1.84 5.71
C PHE A 157 19.41 1.20 4.95
N PHE A 158 20.01 1.96 4.02
CA PHE A 158 21.10 1.49 3.17
C PHE A 158 22.46 1.59 3.88
N ASP A 159 22.67 0.72 4.87
CA ASP A 159 23.95 0.54 5.56
C ASP A 159 24.90 -0.41 4.83
N ALA A 160 26.01 -0.76 5.45
CA ALA A 160 27.01 -1.65 4.86
C ALA A 160 26.48 -3.06 4.61
N ALA A 161 25.66 -3.61 5.52
CA ALA A 161 25.09 -4.95 5.38
C ALA A 161 24.02 -4.98 4.29
N VAL A 162 23.18 -3.96 4.23
CA VAL A 162 22.18 -3.81 3.16
C VAL A 162 22.85 -3.56 1.82
N LYS A 163 23.97 -2.84 1.79
CA LYS A 163 24.77 -2.67 0.57
C LYS A 163 25.27 -4.00 0.03
N GLU A 164 25.82 -4.86 0.89
CA GLU A 164 26.27 -6.20 0.49
C GLU A 164 25.13 -7.04 -0.08
N PHE A 165 23.98 -7.07 0.62
CA PHE A 165 22.75 -7.73 0.12
C PHE A 165 22.31 -7.19 -1.24
N TYR A 166 22.32 -5.85 -1.42
CA TYR A 166 21.97 -5.21 -2.67
C TYR A 166 22.98 -5.54 -3.80
N ASP A 167 24.27 -5.56 -3.49
CA ASP A 167 25.33 -5.86 -4.44
C ASP A 167 25.27 -7.30 -4.96
N ASP A 168 24.81 -8.23 -4.12
CA ASP A 168 24.61 -9.64 -4.44
C ASP A 168 23.33 -9.90 -5.26
N SER A 169 22.46 -8.89 -5.39
CA SER A 169 21.21 -9.02 -6.15
C SER A 169 21.45 -8.87 -7.66
N LEU A 170 20.64 -9.51 -8.47
CA LEU A 170 20.67 -9.34 -9.92
C LEU A 170 20.40 -7.87 -10.30
N GLU A 171 21.12 -7.35 -11.29
CA GLU A 171 20.97 -5.96 -11.71
C GLU A 171 19.64 -5.73 -12.44
N ILE A 172 18.90 -4.70 -12.04
CA ILE A 172 17.79 -4.16 -12.78
C ILE A 172 18.33 -3.08 -13.73
N PRO A 173 18.03 -3.14 -15.04
CA PRO A 173 18.55 -2.18 -16.03
C PRO A 173 17.88 -0.80 -15.96
N GLU A 174 17.44 -0.39 -14.79
CA GLU A 174 16.83 0.90 -14.50
C GLU A 174 17.55 1.58 -13.33
N GLY A 175 17.43 2.90 -13.25
CA GLY A 175 18.06 3.67 -12.18
C GLY A 175 17.28 3.60 -10.85
N ASP A 176 17.94 4.03 -9.79
CA ASP A 176 17.36 4.16 -8.47
C ASP A 176 16.14 5.07 -8.45
N ILE A 177 15.31 4.92 -7.42
CA ILE A 177 14.17 5.78 -7.14
C ILE A 177 14.66 7.06 -6.44
N TYR A 178 14.22 8.24 -6.92
CA TYR A 178 14.55 9.53 -6.31
C TYR A 178 13.29 10.30 -5.93
N ILE A 179 13.23 10.75 -4.69
CA ILE A 179 12.12 11.54 -4.16
C ILE A 179 12.66 12.84 -3.57
N TYR A 180 12.26 13.96 -4.16
CA TYR A 180 12.49 15.30 -3.63
C TYR A 180 11.24 15.72 -2.84
N SER A 181 11.40 16.17 -1.62
CA SER A 181 10.29 16.68 -0.81
C SER A 181 10.62 18.04 -0.21
N ASP A 182 9.71 19.01 -0.39
CA ASP A 182 9.74 20.28 0.32
C ASP A 182 8.36 20.53 0.94
N PRO A 183 8.14 20.13 2.21
CA PRO A 183 6.86 20.25 2.87
C PRO A 183 6.34 21.67 3.06
N ASP A 184 7.22 22.67 3.02
CA ASP A 184 6.86 24.08 3.20
C ASP A 184 6.74 24.86 1.87
N TYR A 185 7.06 24.22 0.74
CA TYR A 185 6.94 24.88 -0.54
C TYR A 185 5.49 25.04 -0.96
N ILE A 186 5.04 26.28 -1.15
CA ILE A 186 3.66 26.59 -1.54
C ILE A 186 3.58 26.65 -3.06
N VAL A 187 2.85 25.71 -3.67
CA VAL A 187 2.56 25.72 -5.10
C VAL A 187 1.28 26.51 -5.34
N PRO A 188 1.31 27.60 -6.13
CA PRO A 188 0.11 28.36 -6.49
C PRO A 188 -0.97 27.45 -7.10
N GLY A 189 -2.21 27.62 -6.68
CA GLY A 189 -3.32 26.77 -7.14
C GLY A 189 -3.44 25.39 -6.47
N HIS A 190 -2.49 25.01 -5.61
CA HIS A 190 -2.47 23.71 -4.91
C HIS A 190 -2.43 23.86 -3.39
N PRO A 191 -3.50 24.36 -2.74
CA PRO A 191 -3.49 24.65 -1.29
C PRO A 191 -3.39 23.40 -0.40
N GLY A 192 -3.62 22.21 -0.96
CA GLY A 192 -3.45 20.93 -0.28
C GLY A 192 -2.12 20.24 -0.56
N GLY A 193 -1.19 20.92 -1.23
CA GLY A 193 0.08 20.37 -1.71
C GLY A 193 -0.02 19.75 -3.11
N LEU A 194 1.13 19.39 -3.64
CA LEU A 194 1.28 18.79 -4.96
C LEU A 194 2.30 17.66 -4.89
N ALA A 195 1.90 16.46 -5.34
CA ALA A 195 2.76 15.30 -5.46
C ALA A 195 2.83 14.89 -6.94
N ILE A 196 3.99 15.09 -7.55
CA ILE A 196 4.25 14.79 -8.97
C ILE A 196 5.01 13.47 -9.03
N PHE A 197 4.51 12.54 -9.85
CA PHE A 197 5.15 11.25 -10.10
C PHE A 197 5.52 11.12 -11.56
N ASP A 198 6.77 10.77 -11.82
CA ASP A 198 7.27 10.32 -13.13
C ASP A 198 7.69 8.84 -13.00
N PRO A 199 6.71 7.94 -13.08
CA PRO A 199 6.94 6.52 -12.82
C PRO A 199 7.82 5.86 -13.87
N ALA A 200 7.79 6.34 -15.12
CA ALA A 200 8.64 5.82 -16.19
C ALA A 200 10.13 6.12 -15.95
N HIS A 201 10.44 7.14 -15.14
CA HIS A 201 11.79 7.59 -14.84
C HIS A 201 12.16 7.45 -13.36
N ASN A 202 11.40 6.67 -12.59
CA ASN A 202 11.65 6.35 -11.18
C ASN A 202 11.88 7.58 -10.30
N CYS A 203 11.07 8.64 -10.44
CA CYS A 203 11.21 9.80 -9.59
C CYS A 203 9.87 10.45 -9.22
N ALA A 204 9.88 11.17 -8.09
CA ALA A 204 8.75 11.94 -7.60
C ALA A 204 9.19 13.23 -6.91
N MET A 205 8.28 14.21 -6.89
CA MET A 205 8.42 15.44 -6.13
C MET A 205 7.18 15.67 -5.27
N ILE A 206 7.38 15.92 -3.97
CA ILE A 206 6.30 16.12 -3.00
C ILE A 206 6.44 17.54 -2.42
N LEU A 207 5.51 18.43 -2.72
CA LEU A 207 5.56 19.84 -2.36
C LEU A 207 4.38 20.24 -1.48
N GLY A 208 4.63 20.99 -0.41
CA GLY A 208 3.59 21.53 0.48
C GLY A 208 2.85 20.46 1.29
N MET A 209 3.43 19.28 1.49
CA MET A 209 2.81 18.16 2.17
C MET A 209 3.73 17.58 3.25
N ARG A 210 3.28 17.66 4.50
CA ARG A 210 3.99 17.11 5.68
C ARG A 210 3.55 15.68 6.01
N TYR A 211 2.42 15.21 5.47
CA TYR A 211 1.88 13.89 5.78
C TYR A 211 2.83 12.78 5.33
N PHE A 212 3.41 12.05 6.29
CA PHE A 212 4.36 10.97 6.03
C PHE A 212 3.80 9.89 5.11
N GLY A 213 2.49 9.57 5.23
CA GLY A 213 1.86 8.57 4.37
C GLY A 213 2.00 8.83 2.87
N GLU A 214 2.17 10.10 2.44
CA GLU A 214 2.45 10.42 1.04
C GLU A 214 3.88 10.05 0.64
N HIS A 215 4.87 10.25 1.51
CA HIS A 215 6.27 9.86 1.28
C HIS A 215 6.40 8.33 1.21
N LYS A 216 5.76 7.61 2.14
CA LYS A 216 5.69 6.15 2.13
C LYS A 216 5.04 5.64 0.85
N LYS A 217 3.80 6.06 0.59
CA LYS A 217 3.04 5.58 -0.56
C LYS A 217 3.60 6.08 -1.89
N GLY A 218 4.26 7.24 -1.90
CA GLY A 218 4.98 7.73 -3.07
C GLY A 218 6.14 6.82 -3.46
N THR A 219 6.93 6.38 -2.48
CA THR A 219 8.01 5.40 -2.70
C THR A 219 7.47 4.08 -3.24
N LEU A 220 6.40 3.55 -2.61
CA LEU A 220 5.73 2.32 -3.06
C LEU A 220 5.10 2.47 -4.45
N THR A 221 4.53 3.63 -4.78
CA THR A 221 4.00 3.94 -6.11
C THR A 221 5.05 3.71 -7.19
N LEU A 222 6.26 4.23 -6.98
CA LEU A 222 7.37 4.06 -7.93
C LEU A 222 7.90 2.61 -7.93
N ALA A 223 8.02 1.97 -6.77
CA ALA A 223 8.45 0.59 -6.66
C ALA A 223 7.47 -0.39 -7.33
N TRP A 224 6.16 -0.19 -7.17
CA TRP A 224 5.14 -0.98 -7.87
C TRP A 224 5.16 -0.77 -9.37
N SER A 225 5.38 0.47 -9.84
CA SER A 225 5.52 0.74 -11.27
C SER A 225 6.74 0.04 -11.87
N LEU A 226 7.88 0.07 -11.17
CA LEU A 226 9.08 -0.65 -11.53
C LEU A 226 8.84 -2.17 -11.56
N ALA A 227 8.22 -2.72 -10.50
CA ALA A 227 7.91 -4.14 -10.41
C ALA A 227 6.99 -4.61 -11.55
N ASN A 228 5.96 -3.82 -11.90
CA ASN A 228 5.07 -4.14 -13.02
C ASN A 228 5.83 -4.25 -14.34
N ARG A 229 6.75 -3.32 -14.64
CA ARG A 229 7.60 -3.38 -15.84
C ARG A 229 8.51 -4.62 -15.89
N LEU A 230 8.80 -5.20 -14.73
CA LEU A 230 9.66 -6.39 -14.60
C LEU A 230 8.85 -7.71 -14.52
N GLY A 231 7.55 -7.67 -14.80
CA GLY A 231 6.71 -8.86 -14.82
C GLY A 231 6.19 -9.31 -13.45
N TYR A 232 6.13 -8.40 -12.46
CA TYR A 232 5.49 -8.68 -11.18
C TYR A 232 4.10 -8.05 -11.12
N VAL A 233 3.20 -8.72 -10.40
CA VAL A 233 1.92 -8.13 -9.98
C VAL A 233 2.15 -7.22 -8.79
N ALA A 234 1.72 -5.98 -8.90
CA ALA A 234 1.80 -4.98 -7.82
C ALA A 234 0.63 -5.15 -6.84
N CYS A 235 0.91 -5.51 -5.61
CA CYS A 235 -0.09 -5.87 -4.63
C CYS A 235 -0.18 -4.85 -3.48
N HIS A 236 -1.32 -4.16 -3.40
CA HIS A 236 -1.75 -3.41 -2.22
C HIS A 236 -2.69 -4.30 -1.41
N GLY A 237 -2.13 -5.20 -0.63
CA GLY A 237 -2.86 -6.30 0.00
C GLY A 237 -2.13 -6.88 1.21
N GLY A 238 -2.74 -7.87 1.82
CA GLY A 238 -2.11 -8.73 2.81
C GLY A 238 -1.78 -10.10 2.23
N MET A 239 -0.69 -10.70 2.67
CA MET A 239 -0.35 -12.07 2.30
C MET A 239 0.05 -12.89 3.51
N LYS A 240 -0.50 -14.09 3.58
CA LYS A 240 -0.35 -15.03 4.70
C LYS A 240 -0.24 -16.45 4.17
N ARG A 241 0.71 -17.20 4.72
CA ARG A 241 0.89 -18.62 4.44
C ARG A 241 0.53 -19.45 5.67
N TYR A 242 -0.29 -20.46 5.47
CA TYR A 242 -0.60 -21.49 6.46
C TYR A 242 0.27 -22.71 6.18
N ASN A 243 1.07 -23.12 7.16
CA ASN A 243 1.82 -24.37 7.09
C ASN A 243 0.95 -25.46 7.76
N LEU A 244 0.51 -26.41 6.98
CA LEU A 244 -0.44 -27.43 7.43
C LEU A 244 0.29 -28.67 7.98
N ASP A 245 -0.31 -29.38 8.93
CA ASP A 245 0.26 -30.56 9.60
C ASP A 245 0.66 -31.69 8.64
N ASN A 246 0.08 -31.72 7.45
CA ASN A 246 0.39 -32.71 6.42
C ASN A 246 1.64 -32.36 5.56
N GLY A 247 2.39 -31.32 5.94
CA GLY A 247 3.56 -30.82 5.22
C GLY A 247 3.24 -30.03 3.95
N LYS A 248 1.96 -29.69 3.72
CA LYS A 248 1.53 -28.77 2.67
C LYS A 248 1.45 -27.34 3.21
N SER A 249 1.51 -26.39 2.33
CA SER A 249 1.22 -24.98 2.65
C SER A 249 0.02 -24.48 1.86
N TYR A 250 -0.66 -23.45 2.38
CA TYR A 250 -1.70 -22.73 1.67
C TYR A 250 -1.47 -21.23 1.83
N THR A 251 -1.14 -20.57 0.72
CA THR A 251 -0.79 -19.14 0.69
C THR A 251 -1.94 -18.35 0.09
N ILE A 252 -2.41 -17.35 0.81
CA ILE A 252 -3.50 -16.47 0.38
C ILE A 252 -3.04 -15.01 0.27
N GLY A 253 -3.45 -14.34 -0.81
CA GLY A 253 -3.40 -12.90 -0.97
C GLY A 253 -4.76 -12.27 -0.69
N VAL A 254 -4.83 -11.30 0.20
CA VAL A 254 -6.07 -10.65 0.64
C VAL A 254 -6.05 -9.17 0.25
N PHE A 255 -7.00 -8.73 -0.55
CA PHE A 255 -7.04 -7.39 -1.12
C PHE A 255 -8.28 -6.61 -0.68
N GLY A 256 -8.09 -5.39 -0.24
CA GLY A 256 -9.17 -4.52 0.19
C GLY A 256 -8.65 -3.17 0.69
N LEU A 257 -9.48 -2.14 0.67
CA LEU A 257 -9.12 -0.83 1.20
C LEU A 257 -9.01 -0.83 2.73
N SER A 258 -8.44 0.23 3.27
CA SER A 258 -8.39 0.45 4.73
C SER A 258 -9.78 0.29 5.36
N GLY A 259 -9.87 -0.50 6.42
CA GLY A 259 -11.14 -0.82 7.10
C GLY A 259 -11.98 -1.90 6.42
N SER A 260 -11.46 -2.62 5.41
CA SER A 260 -12.12 -3.82 4.85
C SER A 260 -11.86 -5.10 5.65
N GLY A 261 -11.00 -5.05 6.67
CA GLY A 261 -10.59 -6.23 7.43
C GLY A 261 -9.28 -6.89 6.96
N LYS A 262 -8.60 -6.30 5.96
CA LYS A 262 -7.35 -6.81 5.39
C LYS A 262 -6.30 -7.16 6.46
N SER A 263 -5.87 -6.19 7.28
CA SER A 263 -4.87 -6.41 8.34
C SER A 263 -5.36 -7.40 9.38
N THR A 264 -6.65 -7.34 9.75
CA THR A 264 -7.26 -8.31 10.67
C THR A 264 -7.12 -9.74 10.16
N LEU A 265 -7.49 -10.02 8.92
CA LEU A 265 -7.39 -11.37 8.34
C LEU A 265 -5.93 -11.82 8.17
N THR A 266 -5.04 -10.90 7.78
CA THR A 266 -3.61 -11.19 7.60
C THR A 266 -2.94 -11.57 8.91
N HIS A 267 -3.21 -10.82 10.01
CA HIS A 267 -2.54 -11.03 11.30
C HIS A 267 -3.26 -11.99 12.24
N GLU A 268 -4.45 -12.48 11.89
CA GLU A 268 -5.18 -13.44 12.71
C GLU A 268 -4.38 -14.74 12.91
N LYS A 269 -4.15 -15.11 14.16
CA LYS A 269 -3.37 -16.31 14.55
C LYS A 269 -4.22 -17.57 14.74
N HIS A 270 -5.57 -17.44 14.63
CA HIS A 270 -6.53 -18.54 14.75
C HIS A 270 -6.31 -19.38 16.02
N ASP A 271 -6.13 -18.69 17.16
CA ASP A 271 -5.86 -19.30 18.48
C ASP A 271 -4.65 -20.27 18.48
N GLY A 272 -3.69 -20.07 17.59
CA GLY A 272 -2.50 -20.92 17.46
C GLY A 272 -2.77 -22.27 16.78
N ARG A 273 -3.91 -22.42 16.11
CA ARG A 273 -4.31 -23.66 15.42
C ARG A 273 -3.43 -24.00 14.21
N TYR A 274 -2.81 -22.98 13.61
CA TYR A 274 -1.94 -23.13 12.44
C TYR A 274 -0.57 -22.53 12.70
N ASP A 275 0.46 -23.16 12.15
CA ASP A 275 1.74 -22.50 11.95
C ASP A 275 1.61 -21.53 10.76
N ILE A 276 1.84 -20.23 11.01
CA ILE A 276 1.55 -19.16 10.07
C ILE A 276 2.81 -18.36 9.78
N SER A 277 3.05 -18.06 8.50
CA SER A 277 4.01 -17.06 8.06
C SER A 277 3.30 -15.87 7.43
N ILE A 278 3.70 -14.64 7.79
CA ILE A 278 3.13 -13.40 7.27
C ILE A 278 4.17 -12.70 6.41
N LEU A 279 3.86 -12.49 5.13
CA LEU A 279 4.72 -11.70 4.24
C LEU A 279 4.62 -10.22 4.56
N HIS A 280 3.45 -9.65 4.41
CA HIS A 280 3.09 -8.27 4.74
C HIS A 280 1.57 -8.10 4.76
N ASP A 281 1.07 -6.96 5.26
CA ASP A 281 -0.38 -6.63 5.25
C ASP A 281 -0.74 -5.42 4.37
N ASP A 282 0.26 -4.81 3.69
CA ASP A 282 0.03 -3.58 2.92
C ASP A 282 0.71 -3.59 1.54
N ALA A 283 2.02 -3.94 1.44
CA ALA A 283 2.77 -3.79 0.21
C ALA A 283 3.69 -4.98 -0.10
N TYR A 284 3.38 -5.66 -1.19
CA TYR A 284 4.19 -6.76 -1.72
C TYR A 284 4.03 -6.88 -3.24
N ILE A 285 4.78 -7.79 -3.83
CA ILE A 285 4.71 -8.14 -5.26
C ILE A 285 4.69 -9.65 -5.44
N ILE A 286 4.03 -10.13 -6.50
CA ILE A 286 4.00 -11.54 -6.91
C ILE A 286 4.70 -11.67 -8.25
N ASN A 287 5.64 -12.57 -8.39
CA ASN A 287 6.25 -12.90 -9.66
C ASN A 287 5.26 -13.71 -10.53
N THR A 288 5.04 -13.29 -11.78
CA THR A 288 4.10 -13.97 -12.68
C THR A 288 4.65 -15.26 -13.32
N GLU A 289 5.93 -15.59 -13.09
CA GLU A 289 6.55 -16.79 -13.66
C GLU A 289 6.61 -17.93 -12.63
N ASP A 290 7.13 -17.66 -11.43
CA ASP A 290 7.32 -18.68 -10.39
C ASP A 290 6.34 -18.55 -9.21
N LEU A 291 5.47 -17.54 -9.24
CA LEU A 291 4.45 -17.20 -8.23
C LEU A 291 5.00 -16.89 -6.84
N SER A 292 6.32 -16.74 -6.72
CA SER A 292 6.93 -16.29 -5.47
C SER A 292 6.53 -14.86 -5.14
N SER A 293 6.57 -14.52 -3.87
CA SER A 293 6.12 -13.21 -3.39
C SER A 293 7.16 -12.53 -2.51
N ILE A 294 7.30 -11.20 -2.66
CA ILE A 294 8.31 -10.39 -1.99
C ILE A 294 7.65 -9.23 -1.27
N ALA A 295 7.94 -9.05 0.02
CA ALA A 295 7.55 -7.86 0.78
C ALA A 295 8.36 -6.64 0.30
N LEU A 296 7.70 -5.49 0.16
CA LEU A 296 8.36 -4.25 -0.25
C LEU A 296 8.90 -3.44 0.93
N GLU A 297 8.39 -3.65 2.12
CA GLU A 297 8.77 -2.91 3.33
C GLU A 297 8.75 -3.81 4.56
N PRO A 298 9.58 -3.53 5.60
CA PRO A 298 9.65 -4.37 6.79
C PRO A 298 8.67 -4.01 7.91
N THR A 299 8.15 -2.78 7.95
CA THR A 299 7.36 -2.24 9.05
C THR A 299 5.90 -2.05 8.67
N TYR A 300 5.06 -1.74 9.65
CA TYR A 300 3.62 -1.59 9.47
C TYR A 300 3.20 -0.15 9.75
N PHE A 301 2.31 0.37 8.90
CA PHE A 301 1.80 1.74 9.01
C PHE A 301 0.28 1.72 9.21
N ASP A 302 -0.14 1.77 10.47
CA ASP A 302 -1.51 1.52 10.88
C ASP A 302 -2.23 2.76 11.41
N LYS A 303 -3.54 2.62 11.60
CA LYS A 303 -4.36 3.58 12.31
C LYS A 303 -4.26 3.36 13.81
N MET A 304 -4.05 4.42 14.59
CA MET A 304 -4.00 4.34 16.05
C MET A 304 -5.35 3.98 16.68
N GLN A 305 -6.46 4.31 16.03
CA GLN A 305 -7.80 3.96 16.53
C GLN A 305 -8.03 2.46 16.68
N ASP A 306 -7.29 1.67 15.89
CA ASP A 306 -7.41 0.21 15.91
C ASP A 306 -6.66 -0.42 17.12
N TYR A 307 -5.92 0.41 17.89
CA TYR A 307 -5.07 -0.03 19.02
C TYR A 307 -5.37 0.79 20.29
N PRO A 308 -6.28 0.32 21.16
CA PRO A 308 -6.48 0.93 22.49
C PRO A 308 -5.18 1.02 23.28
N VAL A 309 -5.13 1.88 24.30
CA VAL A 309 -3.91 2.20 25.08
C VAL A 309 -3.18 0.95 25.59
N GLU A 310 -3.92 -0.06 26.00
CA GLU A 310 -3.35 -1.33 26.55
C GLU A 310 -3.12 -2.40 25.47
N HIS A 311 -3.30 -2.08 24.19
CA HIS A 311 -3.11 -3.08 23.13
C HIS A 311 -1.64 -3.51 23.05
N PRO A 312 -1.32 -4.82 23.00
CA PRO A 312 0.07 -5.31 22.97
C PRO A 312 0.91 -4.75 21.82
N ALA A 313 0.30 -4.42 20.69
CA ALA A 313 1.00 -3.83 19.54
C ALA A 313 1.64 -2.47 19.85
N ASN A 314 1.21 -1.77 20.92
CA ASN A 314 1.77 -0.48 21.31
C ASN A 314 3.20 -0.58 21.82
N GLU A 315 3.66 -1.76 22.26
CA GLU A 315 5.05 -2.02 22.61
C GLU A 315 6.01 -1.82 21.40
N PHE A 316 5.52 -2.02 20.18
CA PHE A 316 6.33 -2.03 18.95
C PHE A 316 6.31 -0.71 18.18
N LEU A 317 5.81 0.37 18.78
CA LEU A 317 5.72 1.68 18.16
C LEU A 317 7.11 2.30 17.94
N LEU A 318 7.27 2.97 16.79
CA LEU A 318 8.47 3.72 16.43
C LEU A 318 8.17 5.22 16.34
N THR A 319 7.17 5.57 15.56
CA THR A 319 6.68 6.95 15.42
C THR A 319 5.16 6.97 15.41
N LEU A 320 4.62 8.06 15.92
CA LEU A 320 3.20 8.36 15.92
C LEU A 320 2.94 9.69 15.22
N GLN A 321 1.82 9.79 14.52
CA GLN A 321 1.43 10.97 13.79
C GLN A 321 -0.04 11.31 14.05
N ASN A 322 -0.31 12.59 14.22
CA ASN A 322 -1.66 13.12 14.40
C ASN A 322 -2.39 12.49 15.60
N VAL A 323 -1.70 12.46 16.72
CA VAL A 323 -2.22 11.96 18.00
C VAL A 323 -2.13 13.04 19.07
N GLY A 324 -3.07 13.03 20.02
CA GLY A 324 -3.01 13.83 21.23
C GLY A 324 -2.01 13.23 22.23
N VAL A 325 -1.37 14.08 23.03
CA VAL A 325 -0.44 13.67 24.09
C VAL A 325 -0.83 14.36 25.39
N THR A 326 -0.75 13.63 26.52
CA THR A 326 -0.98 14.17 27.85
C THR A 326 0.06 13.64 28.83
N MET A 327 -0.02 14.06 30.10
CA MET A 327 0.79 13.52 31.20
C MET A 327 -0.05 12.53 32.01
N ASP A 328 0.53 11.38 32.37
CA ASP A 328 -0.08 10.47 33.34
C ASP A 328 0.21 10.90 34.79
N GLU A 329 -0.25 10.11 35.78
CA GLU A 329 -0.06 10.38 37.20
C GLU A 329 1.40 10.34 37.67
N ASP A 330 2.26 9.64 36.92
CA ASP A 330 3.71 9.59 37.15
C ASP A 330 4.47 10.72 36.44
N GLY A 331 3.77 11.62 35.77
CA GLY A 331 4.36 12.73 35.00
C GLY A 331 4.99 12.29 33.68
N ARG A 332 4.62 11.13 33.13
CA ARG A 332 5.11 10.63 31.84
C ARG A 332 4.21 11.11 30.72
N LYS A 333 4.81 11.51 29.60
CA LYS A 333 4.10 11.84 28.36
C LYS A 333 3.56 10.57 27.72
N VAL A 334 2.24 10.47 27.61
CA VAL A 334 1.51 9.34 27.05
C VAL A 334 0.56 9.77 25.94
N VAL A 335 0.26 8.85 25.04
CA VAL A 335 -0.72 9.10 23.96
C VAL A 335 -2.11 9.15 24.54
N LEU A 336 -2.85 10.21 24.21
CA LEU A 336 -4.22 10.43 24.68
C LEU A 336 -5.25 9.77 23.74
N ALA A 337 -5.18 10.09 22.46
CA ALA A 337 -6.11 9.65 21.43
C ALA A 337 -5.59 10.09 20.05
N GLU A 338 -6.24 9.59 19.00
CA GLU A 338 -6.06 10.13 17.66
C GLU A 338 -6.47 11.60 17.59
N ASP A 339 -5.95 12.29 16.58
CA ASP A 339 -6.27 13.69 16.35
C ASP A 339 -7.77 13.91 16.10
N VAL A 340 -8.37 14.80 16.87
CA VAL A 340 -9.80 15.12 16.80
C VAL A 340 -10.22 15.81 15.48
N ARG A 341 -9.26 16.30 14.68
CA ARG A 341 -9.55 17.00 13.42
C ARG A 341 -10.12 16.08 12.35
N ASN A 342 -9.63 14.83 12.26
CA ASN A 342 -10.01 13.91 11.20
C ASN A 342 -9.96 12.41 11.58
N SER A 343 -9.72 12.09 12.83
CA SER A 343 -9.60 10.70 13.33
C SER A 343 -8.61 9.86 12.53
N ASN A 344 -7.49 10.43 12.10
CA ASN A 344 -6.46 9.77 11.30
C ASN A 344 -5.11 9.74 12.00
N GLY A 345 -5.08 9.43 13.30
CA GLY A 345 -3.87 9.10 14.00
C GLY A 345 -3.18 7.90 13.35
N ARG A 346 -1.87 7.98 13.14
CA ARG A 346 -1.07 6.95 12.47
C ARG A 346 0.11 6.52 13.31
N ALA A 347 0.48 5.26 13.16
CA ALA A 347 1.64 4.67 13.81
C ALA A 347 2.50 3.90 12.82
N ILE A 348 3.82 4.02 12.95
CA ILE A 348 4.76 3.05 12.40
C ILE A 348 5.10 2.09 13.51
N LYS A 349 4.83 0.80 13.28
CA LYS A 349 5.23 -0.31 14.14
C LYS A 349 6.41 -1.04 13.54
N SER A 350 7.35 -1.44 14.37
CA SER A 350 8.53 -2.16 13.93
C SER A 350 8.19 -3.57 13.41
N GLN A 351 9.12 -4.15 12.66
CA GLN A 351 9.01 -5.53 12.17
C GLN A 351 8.86 -6.57 13.30
N PHE A 352 9.26 -6.24 14.54
CA PHE A 352 9.16 -7.13 15.70
C PHE A 352 7.73 -7.33 16.21
N TRP A 353 6.77 -6.54 15.74
CA TRP A 353 5.36 -6.75 16.08
C TRP A 353 4.84 -8.12 15.64
N THR A 354 5.44 -8.69 14.60
CA THR A 354 5.06 -9.97 14.04
C THR A 354 6.29 -10.89 14.02
N ASP A 355 6.34 -11.83 14.96
CA ASP A 355 7.44 -12.77 15.15
C ASP A 355 7.56 -13.82 14.02
N ASN A 356 6.45 -14.13 13.37
CA ASN A 356 6.34 -15.04 12.23
C ASN A 356 6.39 -14.33 10.87
N ARG A 357 6.95 -13.12 10.79
CA ARG A 357 7.12 -12.37 9.58
C ARG A 357 8.23 -12.95 8.71
N VAL A 358 7.97 -13.01 7.39
CA VAL A 358 8.95 -13.37 6.36
C VAL A 358 9.08 -12.24 5.33
N ASN A 359 10.25 -12.14 4.68
CA ASN A 359 10.47 -11.16 3.60
C ASN A 359 10.09 -11.69 2.22
N TYR A 360 10.05 -13.01 2.10
CA TYR A 360 9.89 -13.74 0.85
C TYR A 360 9.11 -15.04 1.10
N VAL A 361 8.22 -15.35 0.18
CA VAL A 361 7.52 -16.64 0.11
C VAL A 361 7.85 -17.23 -1.24
N ASP A 362 8.49 -18.39 -1.26
CA ASP A 362 8.94 -19.10 -2.46
C ASP A 362 7.88 -20.05 -3.02
N GLU A 363 6.95 -20.48 -2.18
CA GLU A 363 5.82 -21.30 -2.64
C GLU A 363 4.80 -20.45 -3.39
N PRO A 364 4.14 -21.05 -4.39
CA PRO A 364 3.11 -20.38 -5.17
C PRO A 364 1.94 -19.90 -4.31
N VAL A 365 1.39 -18.74 -4.67
CA VAL A 365 0.10 -18.26 -4.13
C VAL A 365 -1.00 -19.25 -4.55
N ASN A 366 -1.79 -19.73 -3.59
CA ASN A 366 -2.89 -20.65 -3.84
C ASN A 366 -4.21 -19.93 -4.14
N ALA A 367 -4.47 -18.83 -3.44
CA ALA A 367 -5.72 -18.11 -3.60
C ALA A 367 -5.56 -16.59 -3.48
N ILE A 368 -6.38 -15.88 -4.25
CA ILE A 368 -6.62 -14.45 -4.16
C ILE A 368 -8.02 -14.21 -3.59
N VAL A 369 -8.11 -13.38 -2.57
CA VAL A 369 -9.36 -13.02 -1.90
C VAL A 369 -9.64 -11.52 -2.06
N TRP A 370 -10.71 -11.19 -2.79
CA TRP A 370 -11.21 -9.82 -2.92
C TRP A 370 -12.14 -9.50 -1.75
N LEU A 371 -11.72 -8.59 -0.85
CA LEU A 371 -12.59 -8.10 0.23
C LEU A 371 -13.49 -6.99 -0.29
N MET A 372 -14.79 -7.25 -0.29
CA MET A 372 -15.79 -6.31 -0.76
C MET A 372 -16.75 -5.89 0.36
N LYS A 373 -17.41 -4.75 0.17
CA LYS A 373 -18.51 -4.26 1.02
C LYS A 373 -19.77 -4.06 0.19
N ASP A 374 -20.07 -5.04 -0.64
CA ASP A 374 -21.25 -5.10 -1.50
C ASP A 374 -22.34 -5.92 -0.81
N LYS A 375 -23.40 -5.26 -0.38
CA LYS A 375 -24.49 -5.87 0.40
C LYS A 375 -25.31 -6.92 -0.36
N THR A 376 -25.13 -7.04 -1.68
CA THR A 376 -25.82 -8.03 -2.51
C THR A 376 -25.11 -9.36 -2.56
N LEU A 377 -23.83 -9.40 -2.15
CA LEU A 377 -23.00 -10.60 -2.19
C LEU A 377 -23.02 -11.32 -0.83
N PRO A 378 -23.16 -12.66 -0.80
CA PRO A 378 -23.10 -13.45 0.43
C PRO A 378 -21.70 -13.38 1.06
N PRO A 379 -21.49 -13.94 2.29
CA PRO A 379 -20.22 -13.86 2.99
C PRO A 379 -19.01 -14.37 2.21
N ILE A 380 -19.19 -15.40 1.37
CA ILE A 380 -18.12 -15.91 0.48
C ILE A 380 -18.69 -16.35 -0.88
N LEU A 381 -17.96 -16.00 -1.94
CA LEU A 381 -18.17 -16.51 -3.31
C LEU A 381 -16.85 -17.07 -3.84
N LYS A 382 -16.92 -18.14 -4.63
CA LYS A 382 -15.85 -18.64 -5.47
C LYS A 382 -16.11 -18.24 -6.92
N ILE A 383 -15.05 -17.95 -7.66
CA ILE A 383 -15.10 -17.60 -9.08
C ILE A 383 -14.23 -18.57 -9.85
N ASP A 384 -14.82 -19.35 -10.74
CA ASP A 384 -14.09 -20.38 -11.50
C ASP A 384 -13.59 -19.89 -12.88
N ASP A 385 -14.14 -18.77 -13.37
CA ASP A 385 -13.73 -18.18 -14.66
C ASP A 385 -12.63 -17.13 -14.46
N PRO A 386 -11.45 -17.26 -15.11
CA PRO A 386 -10.34 -16.33 -14.95
C PRO A 386 -10.64 -14.89 -15.42
N VAL A 387 -11.44 -14.72 -16.46
CA VAL A 387 -11.86 -13.41 -16.96
C VAL A 387 -12.74 -12.73 -15.92
N LEU A 388 -13.73 -13.45 -15.38
CA LEU A 388 -14.59 -12.95 -14.32
C LEU A 388 -13.81 -12.67 -13.04
N ALA A 389 -12.88 -13.55 -12.65
CA ALA A 389 -12.04 -13.39 -11.45
C ALA A 389 -11.21 -12.09 -11.49
N SER A 390 -10.55 -11.83 -12.61
CA SER A 390 -9.80 -10.58 -12.80
C SER A 390 -10.73 -9.37 -12.95
N THR A 391 -11.88 -9.52 -13.62
CA THR A 391 -12.90 -8.48 -13.75
C THR A 391 -13.44 -8.03 -12.39
N MET A 392 -13.71 -8.96 -11.47
CA MET A 392 -14.18 -8.62 -10.12
C MET A 392 -13.10 -7.90 -9.30
N GLY A 393 -11.82 -8.21 -9.52
CA GLY A 393 -10.70 -7.43 -8.98
C GLY A 393 -10.62 -6.03 -9.59
N ALA A 394 -10.71 -5.89 -10.92
CA ALA A 394 -10.71 -4.62 -11.64
C ALA A 394 -11.91 -3.73 -11.28
N THR A 395 -13.01 -4.33 -10.84
CA THR A 395 -14.24 -3.65 -10.41
C THR A 395 -14.52 -3.86 -8.92
N LEU A 396 -13.48 -3.96 -8.09
CA LEU A 396 -13.61 -4.20 -6.66
C LEU A 396 -14.44 -3.11 -5.99
N ALA A 397 -15.63 -3.51 -5.53
CA ALA A 397 -16.60 -2.60 -4.95
C ALA A 397 -16.44 -2.52 -3.42
N THR A 398 -16.23 -1.33 -2.90
CA THR A 398 -15.96 -1.08 -1.49
C THR A 398 -16.47 0.29 -1.06
N ARG A 399 -16.25 0.67 0.20
CA ARG A 399 -16.56 2.01 0.71
C ARG A 399 -15.26 2.75 1.02
N ARG A 400 -15.30 4.07 0.92
CA ARG A 400 -14.16 4.92 1.29
C ARG A 400 -13.86 4.83 2.78
N SER A 401 -12.67 5.24 3.17
CA SER A 401 -12.23 5.20 4.56
C SER A 401 -11.74 6.56 5.03
N THR A 402 -11.64 6.75 6.36
CA THR A 402 -11.05 7.95 6.98
C THR A 402 -9.55 8.13 6.67
N ALA A 403 -8.89 7.15 6.04
CA ALA A 403 -7.52 7.28 5.55
C ALA A 403 -7.36 8.29 4.41
N GLU A 404 -8.48 8.72 3.81
CA GLU A 404 -8.51 9.66 2.70
C GLU A 404 -9.06 11.01 3.17
N LYS A 405 -8.47 12.10 2.64
CA LYS A 405 -9.07 13.42 2.72
C LYS A 405 -10.13 13.51 1.62
N LEU A 406 -11.39 13.41 2.01
CA LEU A 406 -12.53 13.58 1.11
C LEU A 406 -12.94 15.05 0.99
N ASP A 407 -13.47 15.43 -0.16
CA ASP A 407 -14.12 16.74 -0.32
C ASP A 407 -15.47 16.77 0.40
N ALA A 408 -15.91 17.96 0.76
CA ALA A 408 -17.14 18.19 1.56
C ALA A 408 -18.43 17.63 0.92
N HIS A 409 -18.42 17.34 -0.38
CA HIS A 409 -19.58 16.86 -1.13
C HIS A 409 -19.55 15.34 -1.42
N VAL A 410 -18.52 14.63 -0.97
CA VAL A 410 -18.39 13.18 -1.19
C VAL A 410 -19.02 12.43 -0.03
N ASP A 411 -20.02 11.60 -0.32
CA ASP A 411 -20.59 10.68 0.67
C ASP A 411 -19.57 9.59 1.05
N PRO A 412 -19.10 9.55 2.29
CA PRO A 412 -18.12 8.54 2.73
C PRO A 412 -18.70 7.12 2.75
N ASN A 413 -20.03 6.98 2.71
CA ASN A 413 -20.73 5.71 2.72
C ASN A 413 -21.08 5.20 1.31
N ALA A 414 -20.89 6.02 0.28
CA ALA A 414 -21.14 5.59 -1.09
C ALA A 414 -20.27 4.39 -1.47
N LEU A 415 -20.87 3.43 -2.19
CA LEU A 415 -20.12 2.36 -2.83
C LEU A 415 -19.25 2.95 -3.95
N VAL A 416 -18.00 2.58 -3.97
CA VAL A 416 -17.03 3.01 -4.99
C VAL A 416 -16.30 1.80 -5.54
N ILE A 417 -15.84 1.91 -6.78
CA ILE A 417 -14.92 0.94 -7.36
C ILE A 417 -13.50 1.44 -7.15
N GLU A 418 -12.66 0.58 -6.55
CA GLU A 418 -11.22 0.79 -6.45
C GLU A 418 -10.51 -0.44 -7.02
N PRO A 419 -10.03 -0.39 -8.26
CA PRO A 419 -9.45 -1.53 -8.93
C PRO A 419 -8.32 -2.17 -8.12
N TYR A 420 -8.44 -3.48 -7.90
CA TYR A 420 -7.49 -4.31 -7.14
C TYR A 420 -7.14 -3.74 -5.74
N ALA A 421 -8.03 -2.92 -5.18
CA ALA A 421 -7.81 -2.16 -3.96
C ALA A 421 -6.52 -1.30 -3.99
N ASN A 422 -6.00 -0.95 -5.17
CA ASN A 422 -4.74 -0.22 -5.33
C ASN A 422 -4.95 1.19 -5.92
N PRO A 423 -5.19 2.22 -5.08
CA PRO A 423 -5.34 3.61 -5.53
C PRO A 423 -3.99 4.30 -5.86
N PHE A 424 -2.90 3.56 -5.86
CA PHE A 424 -1.54 4.07 -6.07
C PHE A 424 -0.96 3.66 -7.44
N ARG A 425 -1.75 2.97 -8.26
CA ARG A 425 -1.35 2.55 -9.61
C ARG A 425 -1.07 3.77 -10.50
N THR A 426 -0.02 3.69 -11.31
CA THR A 426 0.40 4.75 -12.25
C THR A 426 0.49 4.29 -13.71
N TYR A 427 0.26 3.04 -13.96
CA TYR A 427 0.24 2.39 -15.27
C TYR A 427 -1.20 1.99 -15.67
N PRO A 428 -1.46 1.67 -16.95
CA PRO A 428 -2.79 1.29 -17.43
C PRO A 428 -3.40 0.12 -16.64
N LEU A 429 -4.69 0.20 -16.33
CA LEU A 429 -5.42 -0.83 -15.58
C LEU A 429 -5.39 -2.20 -16.27
N ALA A 430 -5.35 -2.21 -17.60
CA ALA A 430 -5.25 -3.43 -18.38
C ALA A 430 -4.01 -4.27 -18.03
N LEU A 431 -2.90 -3.67 -17.59
CA LEU A 431 -1.71 -4.43 -17.18
C LEU A 431 -1.94 -5.23 -15.91
N ASP A 432 -2.62 -4.67 -14.91
CA ASP A 432 -3.04 -5.44 -13.73
C ASP A 432 -4.07 -6.51 -14.13
N TYR A 433 -5.04 -6.16 -14.97
CA TYR A 433 -6.05 -7.10 -15.45
C TYR A 433 -5.43 -8.35 -16.09
N GLU A 434 -4.53 -8.17 -17.03
CA GLU A 434 -3.86 -9.29 -17.70
C GLU A 434 -2.97 -10.09 -16.74
N SER A 435 -2.27 -9.41 -15.82
CA SER A 435 -1.42 -10.07 -14.83
C SER A 435 -2.24 -10.95 -13.88
N TYR A 436 -3.34 -10.46 -13.34
CA TYR A 436 -4.21 -11.27 -12.48
C TYR A 436 -4.93 -12.36 -13.26
N LYS A 437 -5.42 -12.08 -14.48
CA LYS A 437 -6.01 -13.11 -15.35
C LYS A 437 -5.04 -14.25 -15.60
N LYS A 438 -3.76 -13.96 -15.85
CA LYS A 438 -2.70 -14.96 -15.99
C LYS A 438 -2.53 -15.81 -14.74
N LEU A 439 -2.54 -15.23 -13.55
CA LEU A 439 -2.48 -15.99 -12.29
C LEU A 439 -3.63 -17.01 -12.21
N PHE A 440 -4.85 -16.61 -12.56
CA PHE A 440 -6.03 -17.48 -12.49
C PHE A 440 -6.06 -18.53 -13.61
N SER A 441 -5.68 -18.18 -14.84
CA SER A 441 -5.80 -19.06 -16.01
C SER A 441 -4.64 -20.04 -16.19
N GLU A 442 -3.41 -19.59 -15.95
CA GLU A 442 -2.20 -20.35 -16.29
C GLU A 442 -1.54 -20.96 -15.05
N CYS A 443 -1.73 -20.34 -13.88
CA CYS A 443 -1.01 -20.69 -12.67
C CYS A 443 -1.88 -21.45 -11.65
N GLY A 444 -3.17 -21.64 -11.93
CA GLY A 444 -4.09 -22.38 -11.07
C GLY A 444 -4.42 -21.69 -9.73
N VAL A 445 -4.22 -20.38 -9.65
CA VAL A 445 -4.58 -19.60 -8.46
C VAL A 445 -6.10 -19.50 -8.37
N GLU A 446 -6.67 -19.88 -7.23
CA GLU A 446 -8.11 -19.78 -7.00
C GLU A 446 -8.53 -18.34 -6.69
N CYS A 447 -9.77 -17.99 -7.02
CA CYS A 447 -10.32 -16.66 -6.76
C CYS A 447 -11.56 -16.71 -5.87
N TYR A 448 -11.56 -15.87 -4.82
CA TYR A 448 -12.67 -15.74 -3.91
C TYR A 448 -13.04 -14.27 -3.68
N ILE A 449 -14.33 -14.03 -3.41
CA ILE A 449 -14.80 -12.77 -2.84
C ILE A 449 -15.25 -13.06 -1.41
N MET A 450 -14.79 -12.24 -0.45
CA MET A 450 -15.34 -12.23 0.91
C MET A 450 -16.03 -10.88 1.18
N ASN A 451 -17.30 -10.95 1.53
CA ASN A 451 -18.05 -9.77 1.96
C ASN A 451 -17.83 -9.53 3.46
N THR A 452 -17.06 -8.52 3.79
CA THR A 452 -16.75 -8.12 5.18
C THR A 452 -17.62 -6.98 5.70
N GLY A 453 -18.65 -6.64 4.96
CA GLY A 453 -19.60 -5.58 5.31
C GLY A 453 -20.94 -6.11 5.79
N PHE A 454 -21.98 -5.80 5.05
CA PHE A 454 -23.34 -6.28 5.26
C PHE A 454 -23.74 -7.18 4.09
N PHE A 455 -24.46 -8.24 4.39
CA PHE A 455 -25.24 -8.94 3.41
C PHE A 455 -26.71 -8.55 3.61
N LEU A 456 -27.28 -7.87 2.62
CA LEU A 456 -28.55 -7.16 2.75
C LEU A 456 -28.53 -6.22 3.98
N ASP A 457 -29.31 -6.51 4.99
CA ASP A 457 -29.40 -5.74 6.24
C ASP A 457 -28.62 -6.39 7.41
N ASN A 458 -28.07 -7.58 7.20
CA ASN A 458 -27.34 -8.33 8.22
C ASN A 458 -25.84 -8.04 8.12
N LYS A 459 -25.23 -7.53 9.20
CA LYS A 459 -23.78 -7.36 9.28
C LYS A 459 -23.12 -8.74 9.30
N VAL A 460 -22.08 -8.94 8.46
CA VAL A 460 -21.25 -10.13 8.51
C VAL A 460 -20.25 -9.98 9.68
N PRO A 461 -20.37 -10.82 10.74
CA PRO A 461 -19.46 -10.77 11.87
C PRO A 461 -18.04 -11.21 11.49
N LYS A 462 -17.04 -10.74 12.26
CA LYS A 462 -15.64 -11.15 12.08
C LYS A 462 -15.49 -12.68 12.19
N GLU A 463 -16.18 -13.27 13.15
CA GLU A 463 -16.15 -14.71 13.46
C GLU A 463 -16.60 -15.55 12.26
N VAL A 464 -17.64 -15.13 11.55
CA VAL A 464 -18.11 -15.79 10.30
C VAL A 464 -17.03 -15.72 9.21
N THR A 465 -16.40 -14.57 9.04
CA THR A 465 -15.33 -14.40 8.05
C THR A 465 -14.13 -15.28 8.37
N LEU A 466 -13.75 -15.41 9.64
CA LEU A 466 -12.63 -16.24 10.09
C LEU A 466 -12.93 -17.74 9.95
N ASP A 467 -14.14 -18.20 10.33
CA ASP A 467 -14.56 -19.59 10.13
C ASP A 467 -14.51 -19.98 8.65
N LEU A 468 -15.05 -19.12 7.78
CA LEU A 468 -14.99 -19.35 6.33
C LEU A 468 -13.56 -19.41 5.81
N LEU A 469 -12.67 -18.57 6.31
CA LEU A 469 -11.25 -18.57 5.92
C LEU A 469 -10.54 -19.87 6.40
N GLU A 470 -10.80 -20.31 7.63
CA GLU A 470 -10.25 -21.56 8.17
C GLU A 470 -10.70 -22.76 7.35
N ARG A 471 -12.00 -22.86 7.10
CA ARG A 471 -12.58 -23.93 6.28
C ARG A 471 -12.12 -23.90 4.82
N LEU A 472 -11.84 -22.69 4.28
CA LEU A 472 -11.23 -22.56 2.96
C LEU A 472 -9.84 -23.20 2.94
N VAL A 473 -8.99 -22.85 3.91
CA VAL A 473 -7.62 -23.38 4.03
C VAL A 473 -7.61 -24.90 4.25
N GLU A 474 -8.59 -25.43 4.98
CA GLU A 474 -8.75 -26.86 5.25
C GLU A 474 -9.39 -27.62 4.08
N GLY A 475 -9.92 -26.91 3.07
CA GLY A 475 -10.62 -27.53 1.95
C GLY A 475 -11.96 -28.18 2.35
N THR A 476 -12.62 -27.67 3.40
CA THR A 476 -13.87 -28.23 3.94
C THR A 476 -15.11 -27.42 3.56
N LEU A 477 -14.97 -26.37 2.74
CA LEU A 477 -16.10 -25.59 2.23
C LEU A 477 -16.87 -26.39 1.16
N GLU A 478 -18.18 -26.42 1.29
CA GLU A 478 -19.08 -27.00 0.30
C GLU A 478 -19.69 -25.88 -0.55
N PHE A 479 -19.21 -25.71 -1.77
CA PHE A 479 -19.68 -24.71 -2.71
C PHE A 479 -20.92 -25.21 -3.47
N LYS A 480 -21.89 -24.31 -3.70
CA LYS A 480 -23.11 -24.53 -4.48
C LYS A 480 -23.20 -23.45 -5.56
N PRO A 481 -23.81 -23.71 -6.73
CA PRO A 481 -24.02 -22.69 -7.75
C PRO A 481 -24.77 -21.47 -7.18
N PHE A 482 -24.26 -20.27 -7.47
CA PHE A 482 -24.89 -19.02 -7.06
C PHE A 482 -26.04 -18.71 -8.01
N TYR A 483 -27.18 -19.36 -7.78
CA TYR A 483 -28.38 -19.33 -8.61
C TYR A 483 -28.06 -19.73 -10.07
N LYS A 484 -28.40 -18.89 -11.05
CA LYS A 484 -28.13 -19.08 -12.49
C LYS A 484 -26.94 -18.24 -13.00
N TYR A 485 -26.21 -17.59 -12.12
CA TYR A 485 -25.04 -16.80 -12.51
C TYR A 485 -23.89 -17.76 -12.84
N PRO A 486 -23.40 -17.75 -14.10
CA PRO A 486 -22.36 -18.68 -14.51
C PRO A 486 -21.05 -18.40 -13.76
N ASN A 487 -20.29 -19.46 -13.50
CA ASN A 487 -18.96 -19.41 -12.89
C ASN A 487 -18.90 -18.76 -11.49
N LEU A 488 -20.05 -18.64 -10.83
CA LEU A 488 -20.14 -18.18 -9.44
C LEU A 488 -20.72 -19.29 -8.56
N GLU A 489 -20.02 -19.56 -7.48
CA GLU A 489 -20.45 -20.48 -6.44
C GLU A 489 -20.40 -19.81 -5.08
N TYR A 490 -21.22 -20.24 -4.12
CA TYR A 490 -21.28 -19.70 -2.78
C TYR A 490 -21.36 -20.81 -1.73
N VAL A 491 -21.03 -20.50 -0.50
CA VAL A 491 -21.24 -21.37 0.66
C VAL A 491 -22.49 -20.91 1.38
N GLU A 492 -23.36 -21.85 1.73
CA GLU A 492 -24.55 -21.59 2.54
C GLU A 492 -24.14 -21.36 3.99
N VAL A 493 -24.37 -20.14 4.47
CA VAL A 493 -24.04 -19.71 5.83
C VAL A 493 -25.33 -19.37 6.56
N PRO A 494 -25.59 -20.00 7.73
CA PRO A 494 -26.82 -19.74 8.49
C PRO A 494 -27.04 -18.26 8.79
N GLY A 495 -28.22 -17.72 8.40
CA GLY A 495 -28.59 -16.32 8.53
C GLY A 495 -28.06 -15.39 7.44
N PHE A 496 -27.37 -15.96 6.42
CA PHE A 496 -26.87 -15.24 5.25
C PHE A 496 -27.22 -15.96 3.94
N GLU A 497 -28.32 -16.71 3.92
CA GLU A 497 -28.78 -17.42 2.73
C GLU A 497 -29.34 -16.44 1.69
N PRO A 498 -28.85 -16.48 0.43
CA PRO A 498 -29.38 -15.63 -0.63
C PRO A 498 -30.85 -15.92 -0.93
N PRO A 499 -31.75 -14.93 -0.85
CA PRO A 499 -33.16 -15.14 -1.07
C PRO A 499 -33.53 -15.17 -2.56
N PHE A 500 -33.07 -16.20 -3.27
CA PHE A 500 -33.22 -16.33 -4.73
C PHE A 500 -34.65 -16.38 -5.23
N GLN A 501 -35.67 -16.61 -4.38
CA GLN A 501 -37.08 -16.53 -4.72
C GLN A 501 -37.63 -15.12 -4.63
N VAL A 502 -36.87 -14.14 -4.13
CA VAL A 502 -37.32 -12.77 -3.93
C VAL A 502 -36.89 -11.89 -5.11
N ARG A 503 -37.84 -11.36 -5.86
CA ARG A 503 -37.60 -10.52 -7.05
C ARG A 503 -36.75 -9.29 -6.73
N GLU A 504 -36.93 -8.68 -5.58
CA GLU A 504 -36.17 -7.49 -5.17
C GLU A 504 -34.69 -7.78 -5.02
N TYR A 505 -34.34 -8.95 -4.52
CA TYR A 505 -32.93 -9.37 -4.43
C TYR A 505 -32.25 -9.46 -5.80
N HIS A 506 -32.95 -10.07 -6.78
CA HIS A 506 -32.44 -10.13 -8.15
C HIS A 506 -32.26 -8.74 -8.78
N HIS A 507 -33.20 -7.82 -8.50
CA HIS A 507 -33.08 -6.45 -8.96
C HIS A 507 -31.87 -5.74 -8.34
N GLN A 508 -31.58 -5.95 -7.06
CA GLN A 508 -30.40 -5.39 -6.38
C GLN A 508 -29.11 -5.99 -6.93
N LEU A 509 -29.05 -7.30 -7.17
CA LEU A 509 -27.91 -7.97 -7.81
C LEU A 509 -27.65 -7.42 -9.21
N HIS A 510 -28.68 -7.32 -10.03
CA HIS A 510 -28.59 -6.75 -11.38
C HIS A 510 -28.01 -5.33 -11.32
N LYS A 511 -28.49 -4.47 -10.44
CA LYS A 511 -27.95 -3.11 -10.25
C LYS A 511 -26.48 -3.11 -9.81
N ALA A 512 -26.07 -4.06 -8.97
CA ALA A 512 -24.70 -4.16 -8.53
C ALA A 512 -23.75 -4.59 -9.67
N PHE A 513 -24.21 -5.43 -10.59
CA PHE A 513 -23.45 -5.77 -11.80
C PHE A 513 -23.50 -4.66 -12.85
N GLU A 514 -24.63 -4.01 -13.04
CA GLU A 514 -24.78 -2.82 -13.89
C GLU A 514 -23.83 -1.69 -13.44
N PHE A 515 -23.69 -1.45 -12.14
CA PHE A 515 -22.75 -0.48 -11.60
C PHE A 515 -21.29 -0.77 -11.99
N ARG A 516 -20.90 -2.05 -12.04
CA ARG A 516 -19.57 -2.47 -12.52
C ARG A 516 -19.44 -2.31 -14.03
N TYR A 517 -20.48 -2.68 -14.77
CA TYR A 517 -20.54 -2.54 -16.22
C TYR A 517 -20.41 -1.06 -16.63
N ASP A 518 -21.20 -0.17 -16.03
CA ASP A 518 -21.14 1.28 -16.27
C ASP A 518 -19.78 1.89 -15.94
N TYR A 519 -19.10 1.36 -14.92
CA TYR A 519 -17.75 1.78 -14.59
C TYR A 519 -16.79 1.42 -15.71
N VAL A 520 -16.80 0.19 -16.20
CA VAL A 520 -15.92 -0.28 -17.28
C VAL A 520 -16.22 0.44 -18.59
N GLU A 521 -17.50 0.64 -18.92
CA GLU A 521 -17.92 1.37 -20.12
C GLU A 521 -17.34 2.80 -20.15
N LYS A 522 -17.27 3.47 -19.02
CA LYS A 522 -16.68 4.82 -18.89
C LYS A 522 -15.17 4.86 -19.11
N LEU A 523 -14.50 3.73 -19.07
CA LEU A 523 -13.05 3.65 -19.31
C LEU A 523 -12.68 3.50 -20.79
N ILE A 524 -13.65 3.25 -21.68
CA ILE A 524 -13.42 3.07 -23.12
C ILE A 524 -12.82 4.34 -23.71
N GLY A 525 -11.74 4.19 -24.44
CA GLY A 525 -11.00 5.29 -25.06
C GLY A 525 -10.09 6.08 -24.09
N HIS A 526 -9.94 5.64 -22.85
CA HIS A 526 -9.08 6.25 -21.84
C HIS A 526 -7.90 5.34 -21.44
N LYS A 527 -6.88 5.90 -20.79
CA LYS A 527 -5.67 5.18 -20.35
C LYS A 527 -5.98 3.87 -19.61
N ASN A 528 -7.06 3.83 -18.84
CA ASN A 528 -7.47 2.69 -18.02
C ASN A 528 -8.50 1.79 -18.70
N GLU A 529 -8.65 1.86 -20.01
CA GLU A 529 -9.50 0.97 -20.80
C GLU A 529 -9.15 -0.50 -20.53
N LEU A 530 -10.17 -1.32 -20.39
CA LEU A 530 -10.06 -2.75 -20.18
C LEU A 530 -10.43 -3.51 -21.48
N PRO A 531 -9.95 -4.75 -21.67
CA PRO A 531 -10.33 -5.57 -22.81
C PRO A 531 -11.85 -5.78 -22.92
N GLU A 532 -12.36 -5.94 -24.14
CA GLU A 532 -13.80 -6.10 -24.44
C GLU A 532 -14.43 -7.28 -23.69
N GLU A 533 -13.68 -8.36 -23.46
CA GLU A 533 -14.12 -9.56 -22.73
C GLU A 533 -14.62 -9.22 -21.30
N VAL A 534 -14.14 -8.12 -20.71
CA VAL A 534 -14.60 -7.64 -19.38
C VAL A 534 -16.06 -7.19 -19.44
N LEU A 535 -16.45 -6.47 -20.48
CA LEU A 535 -17.85 -6.10 -20.70
C LEU A 535 -18.71 -7.30 -21.06
N GLU A 536 -18.17 -8.23 -21.85
CA GLU A 536 -18.88 -9.46 -22.24
C GLU A 536 -19.20 -10.33 -21.03
N VAL A 537 -18.22 -10.57 -20.14
CA VAL A 537 -18.45 -11.38 -18.94
C VAL A 537 -19.44 -10.71 -17.98
N LEU A 538 -19.37 -9.38 -17.80
CA LEU A 538 -20.33 -8.65 -16.95
C LEU A 538 -21.76 -8.72 -17.50
N LYS A 539 -21.96 -8.70 -18.83
CA LYS A 539 -23.28 -8.91 -19.47
C LYS A 539 -23.91 -10.26 -19.11
N THR A 540 -23.10 -11.31 -18.91
CA THR A 540 -23.63 -12.63 -18.52
C THR A 540 -24.22 -12.65 -17.12
N LEU A 541 -23.90 -11.64 -16.29
CA LEU A 541 -24.38 -11.50 -14.92
C LEU A 541 -25.59 -10.54 -14.78
N MET A 542 -25.97 -9.85 -15.85
CA MET A 542 -27.13 -8.95 -15.90
C MET A 542 -28.33 -9.62 -16.57
#